data_b62a6b21c2a4c0ab30721430605d4c5c
#
_entry.id   b62a6b21c2a4c0ab30721430605d4c5c
#
_cell.length_a   1.000
_cell.length_b   1.000
_cell.length_c   1.000
_cell.angle_alpha   90.00
_cell.angle_beta   90.00
_cell.angle_gamma   90.00
#
_symmetry.space_group_name_H-M   'P 1'
#
loop_
_entity.id
_entity.type
_entity.pdbx_description
1 polymer ?
#
loop_
_entity_poly.entity_id
_entity_poly.type
_entity_poly.pdbx_seq_one_letter_code
_entity_poly.pdbx_strand_id
1 'polypeptide(L)'
;DRIEVLRGPQGTLFGQNSTGGTVNVINTAPSFDALTGKVDLTLGDYDLTKARGGINIPLSDTVATRFSWITTDHDGFSENLVNGQDLDDTFHTTFRSDWLFDLSDTSSLRLFAQFFEAENNGAAMKGLDDPTPDPRQLRQDSASVYELTSEIVAGIFNSDLGFANLKILASMQEDDIYVSRDNDRHNFGDIHSSGPMAGFPYNRSEYRPETSVVETSTFEINLISNEPLFGNIDWILGAFYFDHEIDNNIYEVKDVNNNKQADLMDGQFTPYTHAPICATNPFEGICFAAYDAELGFVSEAYPTRESQSVYGQATVNINEANRVVFGMRYTEDEFSSDVTNFFGLQTFLISDDLDETTGRLAYEYDVDENTMVYISYTKGFKPGGSNLTFGYPMDAEGFGAAPAPQLIFPIFESEMIDAYEVGLKTDFMDGRMRANVSAFSYDYENLQFQSTDPDIYRGGVANIPESEMKGLELELIGLVSESLSFDLRVAYLDTEITSSYEALDNLQAELYFFGEEPIRYSLRENLQGNELAKSPELTANIGIEYTADTAYGLLTTTAELIYRGDFQQRVF
;
A
#
# COMPACT_ATOMS: atom_id res chain seq x y z
N ASP A 1 1.69 9.37 -19.17
CA ASP A 1 2.06 10.76 -19.42
C ASP A 1 3.08 11.23 -18.37
N ARG A 2 2.71 11.30 -17.10
CA ARG A 2 3.59 11.71 -16.00
C ARG A 2 3.18 11.10 -14.65
N ILE A 3 4.11 11.17 -13.72
CA ILE A 3 3.88 10.87 -12.30
C ILE A 3 4.05 12.19 -11.53
N GLU A 4 3.07 12.52 -10.69
CA GLU A 4 3.09 13.67 -9.81
C GLU A 4 3.24 13.15 -8.37
N VAL A 5 4.18 13.72 -7.62
CA VAL A 5 4.41 13.39 -6.21
C VAL A 5 4.10 14.64 -5.39
N LEU A 6 3.06 14.57 -4.59
CA LEU A 6 2.64 15.62 -3.66
C LEU A 6 3.14 15.23 -2.27
N ARG A 7 4.07 16.00 -1.73
CA ARG A 7 4.68 15.75 -0.41
C ARG A 7 3.83 16.33 0.71
N GLY A 8 3.91 15.72 1.88
CA GLY A 8 3.11 16.09 3.05
C GLY A 8 1.62 15.78 2.92
N PRO A 9 0.83 15.98 3.97
CA PRO A 9 -0.57 15.60 3.99
C PRO A 9 -1.41 16.28 2.91
N GLN A 10 -2.27 15.50 2.24
CA GLN A 10 -3.13 15.95 1.14
C GLN A 10 -4.63 15.71 1.43
N GLY A 11 -5.02 15.64 2.71
CA GLY A 11 -6.36 15.24 3.14
C GLY A 11 -7.51 16.08 2.58
N THR A 12 -7.29 17.35 2.24
CA THR A 12 -8.35 18.25 1.75
C THR A 12 -8.88 17.82 0.37
N LEU A 13 -8.02 17.63 -0.62
CA LEU A 13 -8.44 17.35 -2.00
C LEU A 13 -8.36 15.86 -2.34
N PHE A 14 -7.38 15.12 -1.77
CA PHE A 14 -7.19 13.70 -2.05
C PHE A 14 -7.83 12.77 -1.01
N GLY A 15 -8.25 13.33 0.13
CA GLY A 15 -9.01 12.60 1.14
C GLY A 15 -8.16 11.71 2.04
N GLN A 16 -8.72 10.58 2.42
CA GLN A 16 -8.10 9.62 3.33
C GLN A 16 -6.82 8.99 2.78
N ASN A 17 -6.01 8.38 3.67
CA ASN A 17 -4.77 7.67 3.33
C ASN A 17 -3.68 8.53 2.67
N SER A 18 -3.74 9.85 2.87
CA SER A 18 -2.80 10.82 2.29
C SER A 18 -1.97 11.56 3.35
N THR A 19 -1.64 10.89 4.46
CA THR A 19 -0.88 11.47 5.59
C THR A 19 0.59 11.78 5.24
N GLY A 20 1.26 10.90 4.51
CA GLY A 20 2.65 11.12 4.06
C GLY A 20 2.77 11.85 2.72
N GLY A 21 1.70 11.88 1.94
CA GLY A 21 1.65 12.46 0.60
C GLY A 21 0.81 11.65 -0.38
N THR A 22 0.84 12.05 -1.65
CA THR A 22 0.08 11.39 -2.72
C THR A 22 0.95 11.22 -3.95
N VAL A 23 0.91 10.03 -4.55
CA VAL A 23 1.48 9.73 -5.86
C VAL A 23 0.35 9.62 -6.88
N ASN A 24 0.30 10.56 -7.81
CA ASN A 24 -0.73 10.62 -8.85
C ASN A 24 -0.15 10.19 -10.20
N VAL A 25 -0.67 9.09 -10.77
CA VAL A 25 -0.24 8.56 -12.06
C VAL A 25 -1.21 8.98 -13.14
N ILE A 26 -0.75 9.85 -14.04
CA ILE A 26 -1.56 10.38 -15.13
C ILE A 26 -1.23 9.64 -16.42
N ASN A 27 -2.21 8.90 -16.92
CA ASN A 27 -2.08 8.17 -18.17
C ASN A 27 -2.31 9.09 -19.39
N THR A 28 -1.57 8.83 -20.47
CA THR A 28 -1.76 9.53 -21.75
C THR A 28 -3.18 9.32 -22.28
N ALA A 29 -3.91 10.41 -22.46
CA ALA A 29 -5.25 10.38 -23.03
C ALA A 29 -5.21 10.18 -24.57
N PRO A 30 -6.30 9.73 -25.19
CA PRO A 30 -6.47 9.82 -26.63
C PRO A 30 -6.38 11.27 -27.13
N SER A 31 -5.87 11.48 -28.36
CA SER A 31 -5.74 12.79 -28.99
C SER A 31 -6.35 12.76 -30.39
N PHE A 32 -6.94 13.88 -30.80
CA PHE A 32 -7.47 14.07 -32.15
C PHE A 32 -6.40 14.45 -33.17
N ASP A 33 -5.15 14.74 -32.75
CA ASP A 33 -4.13 15.34 -33.61
C ASP A 33 -3.67 14.43 -34.74
N ALA A 34 -3.20 13.21 -34.42
CA ALA A 34 -2.63 12.31 -35.42
C ALA A 34 -2.65 10.85 -35.00
N LEU A 35 -2.59 9.97 -36.01
CA LEU A 35 -2.24 8.56 -35.79
C LEU A 35 -0.78 8.49 -35.34
N THR A 36 -0.56 8.08 -34.10
CA THR A 36 0.78 7.92 -33.51
C THR A 36 0.88 6.59 -32.77
N GLY A 37 2.08 6.03 -32.70
CA GLY A 37 2.31 4.80 -31.96
C GLY A 37 3.75 4.69 -31.49
N LYS A 38 3.93 3.96 -30.41
CA LYS A 38 5.24 3.64 -29.83
C LYS A 38 5.26 2.20 -29.37
N VAL A 39 6.38 1.52 -29.60
CA VAL A 39 6.65 0.18 -29.07
C VAL A 39 8.06 0.20 -28.49
N ASP A 40 8.19 -0.30 -27.26
CA ASP A 40 9.47 -0.52 -26.59
C ASP A 40 9.62 -2.03 -26.33
N LEU A 41 10.79 -2.58 -26.60
CA LEU A 41 11.16 -3.96 -26.30
C LEU A 41 12.40 -3.97 -25.42
N THR A 42 12.35 -4.70 -24.32
CA THR A 42 13.48 -4.92 -23.42
C THR A 42 13.74 -6.41 -23.31
N LEU A 43 15.01 -6.79 -23.43
CA LEU A 43 15.49 -8.17 -23.21
C LEU A 43 16.57 -8.11 -22.13
N GLY A 44 16.63 -9.09 -21.25
CA GLY A 44 17.57 -9.09 -20.13
C GLY A 44 17.90 -10.49 -19.63
N ASP A 45 18.58 -10.55 -18.50
CA ASP A 45 18.92 -11.79 -17.82
C ASP A 45 17.64 -12.49 -17.30
N TYR A 46 17.75 -13.78 -16.98
CA TYR A 46 16.61 -14.64 -16.60
C TYR A 46 15.50 -14.67 -17.65
N ASP A 47 15.92 -14.73 -18.94
CA ASP A 47 15.04 -14.72 -20.11
C ASP A 47 14.02 -13.55 -20.11
N LEU A 48 14.36 -12.44 -19.42
CA LEU A 48 13.50 -11.27 -19.35
C LEU A 48 13.10 -10.81 -20.76
N THR A 49 11.81 -10.82 -20.98
CA THR A 49 11.15 -10.20 -22.13
C THR A 49 10.10 -9.22 -21.65
N LYS A 50 10.29 -7.92 -21.96
CA LYS A 50 9.30 -6.90 -21.68
C LYS A 50 8.95 -6.17 -22.96
N ALA A 51 7.69 -6.20 -23.35
CA ALA A 51 7.16 -5.47 -24.47
C ALA A 51 6.05 -4.53 -24.01
N ARG A 52 6.15 -3.25 -24.39
CA ARG A 52 5.10 -2.29 -24.13
C ARG A 52 4.85 -1.42 -25.34
N GLY A 53 3.61 -0.98 -25.50
CA GLY A 53 3.29 -0.13 -26.61
C GLY A 53 1.98 0.61 -26.43
N GLY A 54 1.75 1.52 -27.35
CA GLY A 54 0.48 2.24 -27.44
C GLY A 54 0.29 2.81 -28.82
N ILE A 55 -0.95 2.87 -29.24
CA ILE A 55 -1.37 3.47 -30.50
C ILE A 55 -2.53 4.43 -30.25
N ASN A 56 -2.41 5.65 -30.73
CA ASN A 56 -3.45 6.68 -30.75
C ASN A 56 -4.06 6.75 -32.14
N ILE A 57 -5.38 6.66 -32.23
CA ILE A 57 -6.14 6.64 -33.49
C ILE A 57 -7.23 7.70 -33.42
N PRO A 58 -7.06 8.86 -34.10
CA PRO A 58 -8.18 9.77 -34.32
C PRO A 58 -9.13 9.16 -35.37
N LEU A 59 -10.35 8.88 -34.96
CA LEU A 59 -11.37 8.28 -35.84
C LEU A 59 -12.18 9.34 -36.58
N SER A 60 -12.34 10.50 -35.94
CA SER A 60 -12.97 11.70 -36.52
C SER A 60 -12.46 12.94 -35.77
N ASP A 61 -12.97 14.11 -36.12
CA ASP A 61 -12.68 15.36 -35.43
C ASP A 61 -13.25 15.39 -33.99
N THR A 62 -14.13 14.43 -33.64
CA THR A 62 -14.83 14.38 -32.32
C THR A 62 -14.71 13.01 -31.61
N VAL A 63 -14.05 12.03 -32.21
CA VAL A 63 -13.84 10.71 -31.61
C VAL A 63 -12.39 10.27 -31.82
N ALA A 64 -11.69 10.04 -30.71
CA ALA A 64 -10.35 9.47 -30.72
C ALA A 64 -10.28 8.26 -29.77
N THR A 65 -9.42 7.31 -30.08
CA THR A 65 -9.15 6.15 -29.22
C THR A 65 -7.66 5.92 -29.06
N ARG A 66 -7.29 5.33 -27.92
CA ARG A 66 -5.93 4.90 -27.63
C ARG A 66 -5.95 3.51 -27.05
N PHE A 67 -5.16 2.62 -27.63
CA PHE A 67 -4.89 1.30 -27.06
C PHE A 67 -3.48 1.28 -26.48
N SER A 68 -3.31 0.71 -25.33
CA SER A 68 -2.02 0.56 -24.67
C SER A 68 -1.89 -0.84 -24.08
N TRP A 69 -0.69 -1.40 -24.12
CA TRP A 69 -0.41 -2.72 -23.56
C TRP A 69 1.00 -2.76 -22.97
N ILE A 70 1.18 -3.62 -22.00
CA ILE A 70 2.46 -4.02 -21.48
C ILE A 70 2.40 -5.50 -21.13
N THR A 71 3.44 -6.23 -21.48
CA THR A 71 3.68 -7.59 -20.97
C THR A 71 5.11 -7.68 -20.47
N THR A 72 5.30 -8.35 -19.36
CA THR A 72 6.61 -8.63 -18.78
C THR A 72 6.64 -10.09 -18.39
N ASP A 73 7.70 -10.77 -18.77
CA ASP A 73 7.94 -12.18 -18.48
C ASP A 73 9.42 -12.36 -18.16
N HIS A 74 9.74 -13.00 -17.05
CA HIS A 74 11.10 -13.47 -16.74
C HIS A 74 11.07 -14.69 -15.83
N ASP A 75 12.05 -15.57 -16.03
CA ASP A 75 12.28 -16.74 -15.20
C ASP A 75 12.66 -16.32 -13.77
N GLY A 76 12.33 -17.17 -12.79
CA GLY A 76 12.72 -16.98 -11.40
C GLY A 76 14.24 -17.03 -11.20
N PHE A 77 14.71 -16.31 -10.21
CA PHE A 77 16.12 -16.32 -9.82
C PHE A 77 16.39 -17.08 -8.51
N SER A 78 15.35 -17.69 -7.94
CA SER A 78 15.45 -18.58 -6.77
C SER A 78 14.81 -19.93 -7.11
N GLU A 79 15.34 -21.02 -6.56
CA GLU A 79 14.96 -22.39 -6.89
C GLU A 79 14.52 -23.17 -5.65
N ASN A 80 13.35 -23.81 -5.73
CA ASN A 80 12.93 -24.81 -4.77
C ASN A 80 13.46 -26.19 -5.17
N LEU A 81 14.45 -26.70 -4.45
CA LEU A 81 15.14 -27.95 -4.75
C LEU A 81 14.28 -29.22 -4.56
N VAL A 82 13.11 -29.11 -3.93
CA VAL A 82 12.23 -30.26 -3.66
C VAL A 82 11.30 -30.54 -4.83
N ASN A 83 10.65 -29.49 -5.35
CA ASN A 83 9.67 -29.60 -6.43
C ASN A 83 10.17 -29.04 -7.77
N GLY A 84 11.35 -28.41 -7.80
CA GLY A 84 11.96 -27.83 -9.01
C GLY A 84 11.27 -26.54 -9.49
N GLN A 85 10.52 -25.87 -8.61
CA GLN A 85 9.86 -24.62 -8.93
C GLN A 85 10.85 -23.46 -8.88
N ASP A 86 10.88 -22.66 -9.94
CA ASP A 86 11.56 -21.35 -9.95
C ASP A 86 10.67 -20.33 -9.25
N LEU A 87 11.23 -19.62 -8.28
CA LEU A 87 10.56 -18.60 -7.49
C LEU A 87 11.14 -17.22 -7.80
N ASP A 88 10.45 -16.14 -7.41
CA ASP A 88 10.79 -14.78 -7.80
C ASP A 88 10.70 -14.57 -9.33
N ASP A 89 9.94 -15.38 -10.03
CA ASP A 89 9.57 -15.21 -11.43
C ASP A 89 8.53 -14.09 -11.57
N THR A 90 8.32 -13.63 -12.78
CA THR A 90 7.30 -12.62 -13.05
C THR A 90 6.66 -12.85 -14.41
N PHE A 91 5.36 -13.03 -14.40
CA PHE A 91 4.54 -12.86 -15.60
C PHE A 91 3.41 -11.89 -15.31
N HIS A 92 3.29 -10.83 -16.09
CA HIS A 92 2.09 -9.99 -16.08
C HIS A 92 1.81 -9.37 -17.44
N THR A 93 0.53 -9.15 -17.70
CA THR A 93 0.02 -8.47 -18.89
C THR A 93 -1.01 -7.42 -18.49
N THR A 94 -0.93 -6.25 -19.11
CA THR A 94 -1.95 -5.20 -19.02
C THR A 94 -2.39 -4.80 -20.42
N PHE A 95 -3.69 -4.65 -20.59
CA PHE A 95 -4.29 -4.05 -21.77
C PHE A 95 -5.26 -2.96 -21.36
N ARG A 96 -5.18 -1.80 -22.04
CA ARG A 96 -6.07 -0.66 -21.82
C ARG A 96 -6.63 -0.15 -23.12
N SER A 97 -7.95 0.03 -23.15
CA SER A 97 -8.71 0.69 -24.22
C SER A 97 -9.28 1.99 -23.68
N ASP A 98 -9.00 3.10 -24.34
CA ASP A 98 -9.32 4.45 -23.90
C ASP A 98 -9.97 5.23 -25.05
N TRP A 99 -11.08 5.87 -24.80
CA TRP A 99 -11.92 6.54 -25.79
C TRP A 99 -12.23 7.96 -25.33
N LEU A 100 -12.05 8.92 -26.24
CA LEU A 100 -12.38 10.32 -26.01
C LEU A 100 -13.42 10.78 -27.04
N PHE A 101 -14.48 11.38 -26.54
CA PHE A 101 -15.60 11.92 -27.31
C PHE A 101 -15.72 13.40 -27.00
N ASP A 102 -15.62 14.26 -28.01
CA ASP A 102 -16.07 15.66 -27.95
C ASP A 102 -17.57 15.69 -28.24
N LEU A 103 -18.36 15.88 -27.20
CA LEU A 103 -19.83 15.90 -27.29
C LEU A 103 -20.36 17.22 -27.80
N SER A 104 -19.64 18.30 -27.51
CA SER A 104 -19.88 19.66 -27.95
C SER A 104 -18.60 20.51 -27.81
N ASP A 105 -18.64 21.77 -28.23
CA ASP A 105 -17.52 22.72 -28.07
C ASP A 105 -17.12 22.94 -26.60
N THR A 106 -17.99 22.57 -25.66
CA THR A 106 -17.80 22.80 -24.21
C THR A 106 -17.78 21.51 -23.39
N SER A 107 -18.02 20.35 -23.99
CA SER A 107 -18.19 19.12 -23.20
C SER A 107 -17.50 17.92 -23.85
N SER A 108 -16.79 17.15 -23.04
CA SER A 108 -16.13 15.92 -23.46
C SER A 108 -16.44 14.76 -22.50
N LEU A 109 -16.37 13.55 -23.05
CA LEU A 109 -16.50 12.30 -22.30
C LEU A 109 -15.30 11.41 -22.64
N ARG A 110 -14.58 10.96 -21.61
CA ARG A 110 -13.54 9.94 -21.73
C ARG A 110 -14.01 8.67 -21.06
N LEU A 111 -13.95 7.54 -21.75
CA LEU A 111 -14.27 6.21 -21.20
C LEU A 111 -13.05 5.32 -21.37
N PHE A 112 -12.72 4.55 -20.34
CA PHE A 112 -11.68 3.55 -20.48
C PHE A 112 -12.02 2.24 -19.77
N ALA A 113 -11.46 1.16 -20.31
CA ALA A 113 -11.43 -0.14 -19.69
C ALA A 113 -9.99 -0.66 -19.65
N GLN A 114 -9.60 -1.25 -18.54
CA GLN A 114 -8.28 -1.85 -18.35
C GLN A 114 -8.45 -3.25 -17.79
N PHE A 115 -7.68 -4.17 -18.34
CA PHE A 115 -7.50 -5.53 -17.86
C PHE A 115 -6.04 -5.73 -17.46
N PHE A 116 -5.83 -6.32 -16.32
CA PHE A 116 -4.52 -6.73 -15.82
C PHE A 116 -4.58 -8.19 -15.39
N GLU A 117 -3.54 -8.94 -15.69
CA GLU A 117 -3.35 -10.31 -15.26
C GLU A 117 -1.90 -10.53 -14.84
N ALA A 118 -1.71 -11.19 -13.72
CA ALA A 118 -0.41 -11.66 -13.25
C ALA A 118 -0.52 -13.11 -12.78
N GLU A 119 0.45 -13.92 -13.20
CA GLU A 119 0.63 -15.32 -12.77
C GLU A 119 2.10 -15.53 -12.46
N ASN A 120 2.43 -15.96 -11.25
CA ASN A 120 3.81 -16.26 -10.88
C ASN A 120 3.85 -17.24 -9.70
N ASN A 121 5.05 -17.71 -9.40
CA ASN A 121 5.29 -18.66 -8.31
C ASN A 121 5.53 -17.96 -6.96
N GLY A 122 5.41 -16.62 -6.91
CA GLY A 122 5.60 -15.84 -5.71
C GLY A 122 7.05 -15.71 -5.25
N ALA A 123 7.23 -14.99 -4.16
CA ALA A 123 8.54 -14.71 -3.60
C ALA A 123 9.14 -15.92 -2.88
N ALA A 124 10.44 -16.15 -3.06
CA ALA A 124 11.19 -17.14 -2.32
C ALA A 124 11.28 -16.76 -0.83
N MET A 125 10.64 -17.52 0.02
CA MET A 125 10.62 -17.31 1.47
C MET A 125 11.33 -18.46 2.17
N LYS A 126 12.66 -18.34 2.37
CA LYS A 126 13.50 -19.37 2.96
C LYS A 126 13.32 -19.42 4.48
N GLY A 127 13.07 -20.61 5.04
CA GLY A 127 13.05 -20.85 6.47
C GLY A 127 14.44 -20.65 7.11
N LEU A 128 14.49 -20.21 8.37
CA LEU A 128 15.76 -20.03 9.09
C LEU A 128 16.52 -21.35 9.28
N ASP A 129 15.81 -22.46 9.33
CA ASP A 129 16.37 -23.82 9.51
C ASP A 129 16.63 -24.54 8.19
N ASP A 130 16.40 -23.90 7.06
CA ASP A 130 16.66 -24.48 5.74
C ASP A 130 18.14 -24.80 5.58
N PRO A 131 18.51 -26.07 5.27
CA PRO A 131 19.89 -26.51 5.27
C PRO A 131 20.70 -26.09 4.03
N THR A 132 20.05 -25.48 3.02
CA THR A 132 20.74 -25.08 1.79
C THR A 132 21.68 -23.89 2.04
N PRO A 133 22.94 -23.95 1.60
CA PRO A 133 23.90 -22.87 1.83
C PRO A 133 23.69 -21.66 0.91
N ASP A 134 23.08 -21.86 -0.25
CA ASP A 134 22.80 -20.79 -1.21
C ASP A 134 21.55 -20.02 -0.76
N PRO A 135 21.62 -18.68 -0.62
CA PRO A 135 20.46 -17.87 -0.22
C PRO A 135 19.31 -17.88 -1.24
N ARG A 136 19.58 -18.26 -2.49
CA ARG A 136 18.60 -18.38 -3.56
C ARG A 136 18.06 -19.78 -3.78
N GLN A 137 18.47 -20.73 -2.96
CA GLN A 137 17.95 -22.09 -2.96
C GLN A 137 17.23 -22.37 -1.65
N LEU A 138 16.10 -23.04 -1.73
CA LEU A 138 15.30 -23.43 -0.58
C LEU A 138 14.69 -24.82 -0.76
N ARG A 139 14.13 -25.36 0.32
CA ARG A 139 13.53 -26.69 0.36
C ARG A 139 12.14 -26.60 0.98
N GLN A 140 11.12 -26.59 0.12
CA GLN A 140 9.70 -26.54 0.49
C GLN A 140 8.96 -27.63 -0.28
N ASP A 141 8.06 -28.32 0.40
CA ASP A 141 7.34 -29.43 -0.21
C ASP A 141 6.01 -29.00 -0.87
N SER A 142 5.51 -27.84 -0.52
CA SER A 142 4.33 -27.25 -1.17
C SER A 142 4.74 -26.24 -2.25
N ALA A 143 3.95 -26.19 -3.31
CA ALA A 143 4.16 -25.22 -4.38
C ALA A 143 3.61 -23.84 -3.95
N SER A 144 4.36 -22.80 -4.32
CA SER A 144 3.87 -21.42 -4.22
C SER A 144 3.21 -21.00 -5.53
N VAL A 145 2.10 -20.26 -5.43
CA VAL A 145 1.34 -19.72 -6.57
C VAL A 145 0.84 -18.33 -6.20
N TYR A 146 0.88 -17.41 -7.14
CA TYR A 146 0.27 -16.09 -7.06
C TYR A 146 -0.43 -15.79 -8.37
N GLU A 147 -1.73 -15.58 -8.33
CA GLU A 147 -2.56 -15.19 -9.47
C GLU A 147 -3.36 -13.93 -9.10
N LEU A 148 -3.40 -12.98 -10.00
CA LEU A 148 -4.19 -11.75 -9.85
C LEU A 148 -4.79 -11.37 -11.20
N THR A 149 -6.10 -11.21 -11.24
CA THR A 149 -6.80 -10.53 -12.31
C THR A 149 -7.39 -9.23 -11.79
N SER A 150 -7.30 -8.15 -12.57
CA SER A 150 -7.90 -6.86 -12.23
C SER A 150 -8.60 -6.26 -13.44
N GLU A 151 -9.86 -5.91 -13.28
CA GLU A 151 -10.69 -5.27 -14.28
C GLU A 151 -11.12 -3.88 -13.80
N ILE A 152 -10.84 -2.85 -14.60
CA ILE A 152 -11.22 -1.47 -14.30
C ILE A 152 -12.04 -0.90 -15.46
N VAL A 153 -13.19 -0.33 -15.15
CA VAL A 153 -13.98 0.49 -16.08
C VAL A 153 -14.21 1.86 -15.46
N ALA A 154 -13.92 2.92 -16.20
CA ALA A 154 -14.13 4.28 -15.70
C ALA A 154 -14.58 5.25 -16.78
N GLY A 155 -15.29 6.29 -16.35
CA GLY A 155 -15.75 7.40 -17.16
C GLY A 155 -15.40 8.74 -16.54
N ILE A 156 -14.95 9.69 -17.36
CA ILE A 156 -14.67 11.07 -16.97
C ILE A 156 -15.44 12.01 -17.91
N PHE A 157 -16.40 12.71 -17.35
CA PHE A 157 -17.12 13.76 -18.07
C PHE A 157 -16.61 15.13 -17.65
N ASN A 158 -16.30 15.99 -18.61
CA ASN A 158 -15.92 17.38 -18.39
C ASN A 158 -16.86 18.29 -19.16
N SER A 159 -17.26 19.42 -18.55
CA SER A 159 -18.09 20.43 -19.20
C SER A 159 -17.78 21.83 -18.68
N ASP A 160 -17.50 22.74 -19.58
CA ASP A 160 -17.43 24.18 -19.27
C ASP A 160 -18.85 24.75 -19.18
N LEU A 161 -19.23 25.17 -17.97
CA LEU A 161 -20.51 25.79 -17.65
C LEU A 161 -20.47 27.33 -17.80
N GLY A 162 -19.34 27.89 -18.23
CA GLY A 162 -19.08 29.32 -18.31
C GLY A 162 -18.49 29.88 -17.02
N PHE A 163 -19.16 29.74 -15.90
CA PHE A 163 -18.66 30.20 -14.60
C PHE A 163 -17.74 29.20 -13.89
N ALA A 164 -17.84 27.93 -14.24
CA ALA A 164 -17.04 26.84 -13.68
C ALA A 164 -16.90 25.68 -14.66
N ASN A 165 -15.83 24.90 -14.53
CA ASN A 165 -15.67 23.60 -15.15
C ASN A 165 -16.26 22.52 -14.23
N LEU A 166 -17.22 21.76 -14.75
CA LEU A 166 -17.75 20.56 -14.12
C LEU A 166 -16.90 19.36 -14.56
N LYS A 167 -16.39 18.59 -13.58
CA LYS A 167 -15.77 17.30 -13.81
C LYS A 167 -16.52 16.24 -13.01
N ILE A 168 -16.93 15.15 -13.67
CA ILE A 168 -17.53 13.98 -13.03
C ILE A 168 -16.66 12.78 -13.36
N LEU A 169 -16.29 12.00 -12.35
CA LEU A 169 -15.57 10.72 -12.49
C LEU A 169 -16.43 9.63 -11.85
N ALA A 170 -16.52 8.49 -12.54
CA ALA A 170 -17.07 7.26 -11.98
C ALA A 170 -16.18 6.10 -12.38
N SER A 171 -15.91 5.18 -11.46
CA SER A 171 -15.14 3.98 -11.75
C SER A 171 -15.66 2.77 -10.97
N MET A 172 -15.44 1.59 -11.55
CA MET A 172 -15.64 0.29 -10.95
C MET A 172 -14.39 -0.53 -11.19
N GLN A 173 -13.96 -1.25 -10.17
CA GLN A 173 -12.83 -2.16 -10.21
C GLN A 173 -13.20 -3.45 -9.50
N GLU A 174 -12.77 -4.57 -10.09
CA GLU A 174 -12.86 -5.91 -9.49
C GLU A 174 -11.47 -6.55 -9.58
N ASP A 175 -11.00 -7.07 -8.45
CA ASP A 175 -9.72 -7.77 -8.35
C ASP A 175 -9.96 -9.18 -7.79
N ASP A 176 -9.60 -10.20 -8.57
CA ASP A 176 -9.57 -11.59 -8.14
C ASP A 176 -8.14 -12.00 -7.82
N ILE A 177 -7.90 -12.43 -6.58
CA ILE A 177 -6.59 -12.77 -6.07
C ILE A 177 -6.59 -14.21 -5.57
N TYR A 178 -5.65 -15.02 -6.04
CA TYR A 178 -5.35 -16.33 -5.48
C TYR A 178 -3.89 -16.41 -5.08
N VAL A 179 -3.63 -16.78 -3.83
CA VAL A 179 -2.29 -17.01 -3.30
C VAL A 179 -2.24 -18.37 -2.64
N SER A 180 -1.24 -19.16 -2.96
CA SER A 180 -0.92 -20.37 -2.20
C SER A 180 0.57 -20.37 -1.88
N ARG A 181 0.93 -20.78 -0.68
CA ARG A 181 2.34 -20.81 -0.25
C ARG A 181 2.57 -21.94 0.74
N ASP A 182 3.80 -22.41 0.77
CA ASP A 182 4.28 -23.26 1.84
C ASP A 182 4.26 -22.47 3.15
N ASN A 183 3.43 -22.91 4.11
CA ASN A 183 3.19 -22.14 5.33
C ASN A 183 4.26 -22.38 6.39
N ASP A 184 4.78 -23.60 6.50
CA ASP A 184 5.85 -23.93 7.43
C ASP A 184 7.26 -23.70 6.86
N ARG A 185 7.37 -23.47 5.53
CA ARG A 185 8.60 -23.16 4.78
C ARG A 185 9.66 -24.23 4.86
N HIS A 186 9.24 -25.49 4.99
CA HIS A 186 10.11 -26.63 5.13
C HIS A 186 9.69 -27.79 4.23
N ASN A 187 10.56 -28.78 4.14
CA ASN A 187 10.24 -30.01 3.44
C ASN A 187 9.98 -31.13 4.45
N PHE A 188 8.94 -31.90 4.23
CA PHE A 188 8.59 -33.05 5.04
C PHE A 188 9.79 -34.00 5.24
N GLY A 189 10.10 -34.30 6.49
CA GLY A 189 11.22 -35.17 6.88
C GLY A 189 12.56 -34.45 7.04
N ASP A 190 12.71 -33.19 6.69
CA ASP A 190 13.90 -32.40 7.04
C ASP A 190 14.00 -32.25 8.56
N ILE A 191 15.19 -32.01 9.08
CA ILE A 191 15.46 -32.00 10.52
C ILE A 191 15.51 -30.56 11.02
N HIS A 192 14.77 -30.26 12.07
CA HIS A 192 14.90 -28.98 12.77
C HIS A 192 16.34 -28.76 13.25
N SER A 193 16.98 -27.68 12.81
CA SER A 193 18.36 -27.36 13.17
C SER A 193 18.47 -26.63 14.50
N SER A 194 17.38 -25.98 14.95
CA SER A 194 17.36 -25.14 16.15
C SER A 194 16.02 -25.24 16.90
N GLY A 195 15.93 -24.55 18.04
CA GLY A 195 14.73 -24.51 18.85
C GLY A 195 14.41 -25.78 19.65
N PRO A 196 13.24 -25.87 20.28
CA PRO A 196 12.84 -27.02 21.13
C PRO A 196 12.69 -28.33 20.35
N MET A 197 12.47 -28.25 19.04
CA MET A 197 12.32 -29.42 18.16
C MET A 197 13.63 -29.80 17.47
N ALA A 198 14.76 -29.17 17.83
CA ALA A 198 16.06 -29.48 17.24
C ALA A 198 16.38 -30.99 17.28
N GLY A 199 16.73 -31.55 16.11
CA GLY A 199 17.00 -32.97 15.96
C GLY A 199 15.78 -33.84 15.64
N PHE A 200 14.57 -33.30 15.63
CA PHE A 200 13.36 -34.00 15.19
C PHE A 200 13.02 -33.64 13.75
N PRO A 201 12.42 -34.56 12.98
CA PRO A 201 11.99 -34.27 11.62
C PRO A 201 10.71 -33.43 11.60
N TYR A 202 10.57 -32.59 10.57
CA TYR A 202 9.27 -32.03 10.18
C TYR A 202 8.36 -33.19 9.76
N ASN A 203 7.22 -33.32 10.40
CA ASN A 203 6.34 -34.49 10.29
C ASN A 203 5.00 -34.18 9.61
N ARG A 204 4.88 -33.01 9.00
CA ARG A 204 3.73 -32.56 8.24
C ARG A 204 4.16 -31.59 7.17
N SER A 205 3.37 -31.47 6.12
CA SER A 205 3.43 -30.43 5.13
C SER A 205 2.29 -29.45 5.40
N GLU A 206 2.57 -28.17 5.34
CA GLU A 206 1.57 -27.12 5.55
C GLU A 206 1.55 -26.17 4.37
N TYR A 207 0.41 -26.02 3.72
CA TYR A 207 0.21 -24.98 2.71
C TYR A 207 -1.00 -24.12 3.03
N ARG A 208 -1.00 -22.88 2.54
CA ARG A 208 -2.01 -21.90 2.86
C ARG A 208 -2.55 -21.26 1.58
N PRO A 209 -3.66 -21.78 1.04
CA PRO A 209 -4.41 -21.09 0.00
C PRO A 209 -5.21 -19.94 0.58
N GLU A 210 -5.22 -18.86 -0.16
CA GLU A 210 -5.95 -17.63 0.16
C GLU A 210 -6.61 -17.13 -1.12
N THR A 211 -7.92 -16.89 -1.08
CA THR A 211 -8.67 -16.26 -2.16
C THR A 211 -9.22 -14.94 -1.69
N SER A 212 -9.15 -13.93 -2.52
CA SER A 212 -9.73 -12.63 -2.21
C SER A 212 -10.36 -12.04 -3.46
N VAL A 213 -11.64 -11.69 -3.38
CA VAL A 213 -12.34 -10.89 -4.38
C VAL A 213 -12.54 -9.52 -3.79
N VAL A 214 -12.12 -8.49 -4.52
CA VAL A 214 -12.19 -7.10 -4.07
C VAL A 214 -12.99 -6.29 -5.09
N GLU A 215 -14.13 -5.75 -4.67
CA GLU A 215 -14.94 -4.86 -5.48
C GLU A 215 -14.80 -3.43 -4.97
N THR A 216 -14.55 -2.49 -5.88
CA THR A 216 -14.41 -1.07 -5.54
C THR A 216 -15.20 -0.20 -6.51
N SER A 217 -16.03 0.68 -5.98
CA SER A 217 -16.76 1.68 -6.76
C SER A 217 -16.42 3.09 -6.27
N THR A 218 -16.17 4.00 -7.20
CA THR A 218 -15.94 5.42 -6.86
C THR A 218 -16.79 6.35 -7.70
N PHE A 219 -17.22 7.44 -7.09
CA PHE A 219 -17.88 8.54 -7.77
C PHE A 219 -17.37 9.86 -7.23
N GLU A 220 -16.98 10.77 -8.11
CA GLU A 220 -16.48 12.09 -7.75
C GLU A 220 -17.11 13.15 -8.66
N ILE A 221 -17.50 14.27 -8.07
CA ILE A 221 -17.96 15.45 -8.79
C ILE A 221 -17.18 16.67 -8.30
N ASN A 222 -16.64 17.46 -9.24
CA ASN A 222 -15.92 18.69 -8.97
C ASN A 222 -16.47 19.84 -9.80
N LEU A 223 -16.58 21.00 -9.17
CA LEU A 223 -16.78 22.29 -9.79
C LEU A 223 -15.55 23.16 -9.53
N ILE A 224 -14.88 23.59 -10.59
CA ILE A 224 -13.64 24.38 -10.54
C ILE A 224 -13.92 25.72 -11.20
N SER A 225 -13.66 26.83 -10.52
CA SER A 225 -13.91 28.18 -11.04
C SER A 225 -13.14 28.42 -12.36
N ASN A 226 -13.83 28.98 -13.39
CA ASN A 226 -13.19 29.43 -14.62
C ASN A 226 -12.63 30.85 -14.44
N GLU A 227 -13.35 31.66 -13.66
CA GLU A 227 -12.95 33.02 -13.32
C GLU A 227 -13.00 33.22 -11.81
N PRO A 228 -12.08 34.02 -11.24
CA PRO A 228 -12.09 34.30 -9.82
C PRO A 228 -13.40 34.95 -9.38
N LEU A 229 -14.05 34.38 -8.37
CA LEU A 229 -15.20 34.97 -7.71
C LEU A 229 -14.79 36.33 -7.10
N PHE A 230 -15.60 37.35 -7.29
CA PHE A 230 -15.31 38.75 -6.91
C PHE A 230 -14.01 39.31 -7.51
N GLY A 231 -13.45 38.66 -8.55
CA GLY A 231 -12.23 39.06 -9.23
C GLY A 231 -10.92 38.65 -8.56
N ASN A 232 -10.96 37.90 -7.42
CA ASN A 232 -9.76 37.54 -6.69
C ASN A 232 -9.85 36.21 -5.90
N ILE A 233 -10.89 35.40 -6.06
CA ILE A 233 -11.03 34.12 -5.36
C ILE A 233 -11.20 32.99 -6.36
N ASP A 234 -10.18 32.20 -6.53
CA ASP A 234 -10.25 30.93 -7.23
C ASP A 234 -10.76 29.84 -6.29
N TRP A 235 -11.63 28.96 -6.76
CA TRP A 235 -12.25 27.98 -5.90
C TRP A 235 -12.48 26.64 -6.58
N ILE A 236 -12.49 25.57 -5.77
CA ILE A 236 -12.96 24.24 -6.11
C ILE A 236 -13.95 23.78 -5.04
N LEU A 237 -15.03 23.15 -5.46
CA LEU A 237 -15.99 22.43 -4.61
C LEU A 237 -16.14 21.02 -5.15
N GLY A 238 -16.20 20.05 -4.26
CA GLY A 238 -16.34 18.66 -4.67
C GLY A 238 -17.12 17.81 -3.68
N ALA A 239 -17.59 16.68 -4.18
CA ALA A 239 -18.15 15.60 -3.40
C ALA A 239 -17.57 14.27 -3.92
N PHE A 240 -17.37 13.33 -3.03
CA PHE A 240 -16.77 12.02 -3.30
C PHE A 240 -17.55 10.93 -2.60
N TYR A 241 -17.72 9.81 -3.28
CA TYR A 241 -18.28 8.57 -2.77
C TYR A 241 -17.33 7.41 -3.11
N PHE A 242 -17.17 6.52 -2.17
CA PHE A 242 -16.34 5.33 -2.28
C PHE A 242 -17.06 4.18 -1.59
N ASP A 243 -17.10 3.04 -2.26
CA ASP A 243 -17.64 1.79 -1.76
C ASP A 243 -16.65 0.67 -2.06
N HIS A 244 -16.34 -0.15 -1.07
CA HIS A 244 -15.30 -1.15 -1.13
C HIS A 244 -15.71 -2.39 -0.33
N GLU A 245 -15.78 -3.52 -1.02
CA GLU A 245 -16.16 -4.80 -0.44
C GLU A 245 -15.05 -5.82 -0.71
N ILE A 246 -14.76 -6.66 0.28
CA ILE A 246 -13.79 -7.74 0.17
C ILE A 246 -14.43 -9.05 0.60
N ASP A 247 -14.31 -10.07 -0.23
CA ASP A 247 -14.55 -11.48 0.13
C ASP A 247 -13.19 -12.16 0.28
N ASN A 248 -12.74 -12.37 1.52
CA ASN A 248 -11.42 -12.93 1.81
C ASN A 248 -11.54 -14.25 2.56
N ASN A 249 -10.97 -15.29 1.96
CA ASN A 249 -11.01 -16.65 2.49
C ASN A 249 -9.58 -17.21 2.60
N ILE A 250 -9.18 -17.56 3.82
CA ILE A 250 -7.86 -18.10 4.14
C ILE A 250 -8.04 -19.49 4.72
N TYR A 251 -7.31 -20.46 4.16
CA TYR A 251 -7.31 -21.84 4.63
C TYR A 251 -5.87 -22.27 4.92
N GLU A 252 -5.64 -22.89 6.07
CA GLU A 252 -4.39 -23.59 6.36
C GLU A 252 -4.64 -25.08 6.27
N VAL A 253 -3.92 -25.75 5.40
CA VAL A 253 -4.06 -27.18 5.16
C VAL A 253 -2.80 -27.89 5.66
N LYS A 254 -3.01 -28.98 6.41
CA LYS A 254 -1.95 -29.81 6.97
C LYS A 254 -2.04 -31.21 6.38
N ASP A 255 -1.05 -31.58 5.59
CA ASP A 255 -0.92 -32.94 5.06
C ASP A 255 0.00 -33.75 5.98
N VAL A 256 -0.57 -34.48 6.91
CA VAL A 256 0.18 -35.34 7.85
C VAL A 256 0.67 -36.65 7.23
N ASN A 257 0.20 -36.98 6.04
CA ASN A 257 0.55 -38.23 5.35
C ASN A 257 1.49 -38.02 4.18
N ASN A 258 1.74 -36.76 3.81
CA ASN A 258 2.47 -36.36 2.61
C ASN A 258 1.97 -37.09 1.34
N ASN A 259 0.65 -37.31 1.27
CA ASN A 259 0.04 -37.98 0.13
C ASN A 259 -0.30 -37.03 -1.01
N LYS A 260 -0.11 -35.71 -0.79
CA LYS A 260 -0.38 -34.60 -1.73
C LYS A 260 -1.81 -34.59 -2.29
N GLN A 261 -2.75 -35.17 -1.54
CA GLN A 261 -4.16 -35.29 -1.91
C GLN A 261 -5.07 -34.51 -0.98
N ALA A 262 -4.76 -33.25 -0.72
CA ALA A 262 -5.83 -32.34 -0.29
C ALA A 262 -6.50 -31.84 -1.56
N ASP A 263 -7.52 -32.54 -2.00
CA ASP A 263 -8.38 -32.14 -3.13
C ASP A 263 -9.30 -30.95 -2.72
N LEU A 264 -8.70 -29.88 -2.18
CA LEU A 264 -9.43 -28.62 -1.91
C LEU A 264 -9.64 -27.78 -3.18
N MET A 265 -9.07 -28.20 -4.29
CA MET A 265 -9.05 -27.45 -5.55
C MET A 265 -10.34 -27.51 -6.37
N ASP A 266 -11.35 -28.32 -6.00
CA ASP A 266 -12.59 -28.41 -6.81
C ASP A 266 -13.82 -27.72 -6.21
N GLY A 267 -13.64 -26.80 -5.26
CA GLY A 267 -14.71 -25.93 -4.73
C GLY A 267 -15.76 -26.64 -3.89
N GLN A 268 -15.51 -27.86 -3.45
CA GLN A 268 -16.42 -28.58 -2.57
C GLN A 268 -15.94 -28.60 -1.12
N PHE A 269 -15.99 -27.43 -0.46
CA PHE A 269 -16.00 -27.39 0.98
C PHE A 269 -17.29 -28.03 1.50
N THR A 270 -17.22 -29.24 2.00
CA THR A 270 -18.30 -29.77 2.82
C THR A 270 -18.16 -29.20 4.22
N PRO A 271 -19.11 -28.37 4.69
CA PRO A 271 -19.05 -27.87 6.07
C PRO A 271 -18.95 -29.05 7.03
N TYR A 272 -18.09 -28.91 8.01
CA TYR A 272 -17.81 -29.90 9.05
C TYR A 272 -19.06 -30.56 9.62
N THR A 273 -19.18 -31.87 9.45
CA THR A 273 -20.25 -32.68 10.07
C THR A 273 -19.72 -33.65 11.13
N HIS A 274 -18.52 -33.45 11.66
CA HIS A 274 -17.94 -34.39 12.63
C HIS A 274 -18.16 -33.94 14.07
N ALA A 275 -18.53 -34.90 14.90
CA ALA A 275 -18.75 -34.68 16.34
C ALA A 275 -17.43 -34.26 17.02
N PRO A 276 -17.42 -33.32 17.98
CA PRO A 276 -16.23 -32.91 18.67
C PRO A 276 -15.58 -34.09 19.40
N ILE A 277 -14.30 -34.33 19.16
CA ILE A 277 -13.50 -35.26 19.95
C ILE A 277 -12.97 -34.48 21.15
N CYS A 278 -13.57 -34.72 22.32
CA CYS A 278 -12.96 -34.34 23.59
C CYS A 278 -11.86 -35.36 23.92
N ALA A 279 -10.66 -35.18 23.36
CA ALA A 279 -9.52 -36.02 23.72
C ALA A 279 -9.12 -35.69 25.17
N THR A 280 -8.76 -36.72 25.92
CA THR A 280 -8.07 -36.59 27.20
C THR A 280 -6.66 -36.04 26.96
N ASN A 281 -6.57 -34.74 26.73
CA ASN A 281 -5.33 -34.01 26.60
C ASN A 281 -5.04 -33.26 27.90
N PRO A 282 -3.78 -33.00 28.28
CA PRO A 282 -3.45 -32.28 29.51
C PRO A 282 -4.08 -30.89 29.66
N PHE A 283 -4.74 -30.38 28.61
CA PHE A 283 -5.58 -29.19 28.66
C PHE A 283 -7.04 -29.58 28.93
N GLU A 284 -7.32 -29.99 30.18
CA GLU A 284 -8.68 -30.37 30.59
C GLU A 284 -9.69 -29.25 30.32
N GLY A 285 -10.64 -29.51 29.44
CA GLY A 285 -11.80 -28.66 29.19
C GLY A 285 -11.93 -28.07 27.79
N ILE A 286 -10.96 -28.22 26.89
CA ILE A 286 -11.06 -27.78 25.53
C ILE A 286 -11.45 -28.95 24.63
N CYS A 287 -12.68 -28.91 24.13
CA CYS A 287 -13.11 -29.83 23.06
C CYS A 287 -12.66 -29.27 21.71
N PHE A 288 -11.64 -29.88 21.13
CA PHE A 288 -11.33 -29.62 19.72
C PHE A 288 -12.32 -30.40 18.86
N ALA A 289 -12.86 -29.76 17.81
CA ALA A 289 -13.55 -30.50 16.77
C ALA A 289 -12.60 -31.60 16.26
N ALA A 290 -13.12 -32.78 16.00
CA ALA A 290 -12.30 -33.86 15.42
C ALA A 290 -11.89 -33.39 14.03
N TYR A 291 -10.63 -33.07 13.92
CA TYR A 291 -10.04 -32.82 12.61
C TYR A 291 -10.07 -34.10 11.79
N ASP A 292 -10.61 -34.02 10.59
CA ASP A 292 -9.97 -34.74 9.51
C ASP A 292 -8.55 -34.15 9.49
N ALA A 293 -7.51 -34.98 9.52
CA ALA A 293 -6.15 -34.57 9.89
C ALA A 293 -5.52 -33.53 8.95
N GLU A 294 -6.26 -32.99 8.01
CA GLU A 294 -5.81 -32.21 6.88
C GLU A 294 -6.12 -30.71 6.96
N LEU A 295 -7.10 -30.25 7.75
CA LEU A 295 -7.45 -28.83 7.85
C LEU A 295 -6.93 -28.23 9.16
N GLY A 296 -6.05 -27.23 9.08
CA GLY A 296 -5.45 -26.57 10.23
C GLY A 296 -6.21 -25.36 10.74
N PHE A 297 -6.56 -24.46 9.84
CA PHE A 297 -7.19 -23.18 10.19
C PHE A 297 -8.08 -22.69 9.04
N VAL A 298 -9.18 -22.05 9.37
CA VAL A 298 -10.08 -21.39 8.42
C VAL A 298 -10.36 -19.99 8.93
N SER A 299 -10.22 -19.01 8.08
CA SER A 299 -10.66 -17.64 8.32
C SER A 299 -11.40 -17.13 7.09
N GLU A 300 -12.62 -16.74 7.27
CA GLU A 300 -13.45 -16.09 6.25
C GLU A 300 -13.78 -14.69 6.78
N ALA A 301 -13.54 -13.68 5.96
CA ALA A 301 -13.78 -12.31 6.35
C ALA A 301 -14.40 -11.52 5.19
N TYR A 302 -15.42 -10.76 5.49
CA TYR A 302 -16.18 -9.94 4.53
C TYR A 302 -16.14 -8.47 4.99
N PRO A 303 -14.97 -7.82 4.93
CA PRO A 303 -14.89 -6.40 5.26
C PRO A 303 -15.53 -5.54 4.17
N THR A 304 -16.31 -4.57 4.60
CA THR A 304 -16.90 -3.53 3.75
C THR A 304 -16.53 -2.16 4.27
N ARG A 305 -16.41 -1.19 3.38
CA ARG A 305 -16.20 0.22 3.72
C ARG A 305 -16.95 1.12 2.77
N GLU A 306 -17.80 1.98 3.30
CA GLU A 306 -18.46 3.06 2.57
C GLU A 306 -17.94 4.40 3.08
N SER A 307 -17.55 5.31 2.17
CA SER A 307 -17.04 6.63 2.53
C SER A 307 -17.68 7.72 1.69
N GLN A 308 -18.17 8.76 2.34
CA GLN A 308 -18.80 9.91 1.69
C GLN A 308 -18.10 11.17 2.16
N SER A 309 -17.85 12.10 1.25
CA SER A 309 -17.25 13.36 1.65
C SER A 309 -17.66 14.53 0.78
N VAL A 310 -17.64 15.71 1.41
CA VAL A 310 -17.77 17.00 0.75
C VAL A 310 -16.56 17.84 1.07
N TYR A 311 -16.07 18.59 0.09
CA TYR A 311 -14.87 19.39 0.27
C TYR A 311 -14.87 20.64 -0.59
N GLY A 312 -14.05 21.59 -0.20
CA GLY A 312 -13.79 22.78 -0.99
C GLY A 312 -12.48 23.43 -0.62
N GLN A 313 -11.92 24.16 -1.57
CA GLN A 313 -10.74 24.98 -1.38
C GLN A 313 -10.92 26.32 -2.09
N ALA A 314 -10.45 27.39 -1.46
CA ALA A 314 -10.41 28.72 -2.03
C ALA A 314 -9.00 29.27 -1.95
N THR A 315 -8.53 29.87 -3.04
CA THR A 315 -7.31 30.67 -3.09
C THR A 315 -7.69 32.14 -3.24
N VAL A 316 -7.46 32.91 -2.19
CA VAL A 316 -7.74 34.33 -2.14
C VAL A 316 -6.49 35.12 -2.55
N ASN A 317 -6.49 35.68 -3.73
CA ASN A 317 -5.44 36.58 -4.22
C ASN A 317 -5.63 37.99 -3.58
N ILE A 318 -4.91 38.26 -2.50
CA ILE A 318 -5.00 39.55 -1.78
C ILE A 318 -4.46 40.68 -2.67
N ASN A 319 -3.37 40.42 -3.36
CA ASN A 319 -2.78 41.25 -4.41
C ASN A 319 -1.86 40.36 -5.28
N GLU A 320 -1.12 40.94 -6.22
CA GLU A 320 -0.25 40.22 -7.17
C GLU A 320 0.83 39.35 -6.49
N ALA A 321 1.23 39.70 -5.26
CA ALA A 321 2.31 39.03 -4.54
C ALA A 321 1.83 38.17 -3.37
N ASN A 322 0.57 38.29 -2.93
CA ASN A 322 0.12 37.66 -1.68
C ASN A 322 -1.15 36.82 -1.91
N ARG A 323 -1.09 35.55 -1.52
CA ARG A 323 -2.21 34.61 -1.60
C ARG A 323 -2.44 33.92 -0.26
N VAL A 324 -3.69 33.64 0.03
CA VAL A 324 -4.13 32.77 1.14
C VAL A 324 -4.90 31.61 0.54
N VAL A 325 -4.49 30.40 0.84
CA VAL A 325 -5.20 29.18 0.48
C VAL A 325 -5.91 28.64 1.72
N PHE A 326 -7.20 28.40 1.61
CA PHE A 326 -8.02 27.77 2.65
C PHE A 326 -8.79 26.61 2.03
N GLY A 327 -8.68 25.44 2.64
CA GLY A 327 -9.41 24.25 2.22
C GLY A 327 -9.95 23.47 3.42
N MET A 328 -11.06 22.78 3.21
CA MET A 328 -11.70 21.94 4.21
C MET A 328 -12.40 20.75 3.54
N ARG A 329 -12.38 19.61 4.19
CA ARG A 329 -13.11 18.39 3.82
C ARG A 329 -13.74 17.78 5.07
N TYR A 330 -14.98 17.36 4.94
CA TYR A 330 -15.67 16.53 5.91
C TYR A 330 -15.92 15.16 5.26
N THR A 331 -15.57 14.12 5.98
CA THR A 331 -15.71 12.72 5.54
C THR A 331 -16.47 11.94 6.59
N GLU A 332 -17.51 11.25 6.17
CA GLU A 332 -18.18 10.18 6.92
C GLU A 332 -17.70 8.84 6.35
N ASP A 333 -17.32 7.93 7.20
CA ASP A 333 -16.75 6.65 6.85
C ASP A 333 -17.37 5.56 7.72
N GLU A 334 -18.02 4.59 7.10
CA GLU A 334 -18.67 3.46 7.76
C GLU A 334 -17.93 2.19 7.34
N PHE A 335 -17.56 1.35 8.29
CA PHE A 335 -17.00 0.05 7.98
C PHE A 335 -17.67 -1.05 8.78
N SER A 336 -17.75 -2.23 8.17
CA SER A 336 -18.19 -3.44 8.84
C SER A 336 -17.39 -4.66 8.37
N SER A 337 -17.38 -5.70 9.18
CA SER A 337 -16.81 -6.98 8.77
C SER A 337 -17.51 -8.13 9.50
N ASP A 338 -18.00 -9.08 8.73
CA ASP A 338 -18.36 -10.40 9.23
C ASP A 338 -17.12 -11.29 9.17
N VAL A 339 -16.66 -11.75 10.33
CA VAL A 339 -15.46 -12.59 10.42
C VAL A 339 -15.81 -13.92 11.03
N THR A 340 -15.64 -14.99 10.27
CA THR A 340 -15.74 -16.37 10.76
C THR A 340 -14.34 -16.94 10.86
N ASN A 341 -13.98 -17.34 12.06
CA ASN A 341 -12.63 -17.79 12.35
C ASN A 341 -12.68 -19.02 13.29
N PHE A 342 -11.50 -19.60 13.55
CA PHE A 342 -11.34 -20.66 14.50
C PHE A 342 -12.19 -21.89 14.17
N PHE A 343 -11.87 -22.52 13.02
CA PHE A 343 -12.53 -23.74 12.53
C PHE A 343 -14.01 -23.57 12.16
N GLY A 344 -14.42 -22.36 11.74
CA GLY A 344 -15.81 -22.07 11.37
C GLY A 344 -16.80 -22.11 12.55
N LEU A 345 -16.29 -22.07 13.80
CA LEU A 345 -17.12 -22.23 15.00
C LEU A 345 -17.68 -20.92 15.53
N GLN A 346 -17.11 -19.78 15.15
CA GLN A 346 -17.56 -18.49 15.65
C GLN A 346 -17.54 -17.44 14.54
N THR A 347 -18.63 -16.69 14.45
CA THR A 347 -18.75 -15.52 13.58
C THR A 347 -18.90 -14.28 14.45
N PHE A 348 -18.16 -13.25 14.12
CA PHE A 348 -18.21 -11.95 14.78
C PHE A 348 -18.57 -10.89 13.76
N LEU A 349 -19.48 -10.01 14.15
CA LEU A 349 -19.75 -8.78 13.41
C LEU A 349 -19.01 -7.64 14.11
N ILE A 350 -18.17 -6.95 13.34
CA ILE A 350 -17.47 -5.74 13.77
C ILE A 350 -17.95 -4.61 12.89
N SER A 351 -18.36 -3.51 13.46
CA SER A 351 -18.72 -2.30 12.71
C SER A 351 -18.48 -1.06 13.53
N ASP A 352 -18.13 0.03 12.87
CA ASP A 352 -18.03 1.35 13.47
C ASP A 352 -18.24 2.44 12.41
N ASP A 353 -18.65 3.62 12.88
CA ASP A 353 -18.85 4.82 12.09
C ASP A 353 -17.79 5.84 12.52
N LEU A 354 -17.09 6.41 11.55
CA LEU A 354 -16.05 7.41 11.78
C LEU A 354 -16.41 8.69 11.02
N ASP A 355 -16.23 9.83 11.65
CA ASP A 355 -16.32 11.12 10.97
C ASP A 355 -15.07 11.96 11.22
N GLU A 356 -14.50 12.49 10.13
CA GLU A 356 -13.25 13.22 10.18
C GLU A 356 -13.34 14.54 9.39
N THR A 357 -12.75 15.58 10.00
CA THR A 357 -12.60 16.87 9.33
C THR A 357 -11.12 17.15 9.11
N THR A 358 -10.73 17.29 7.84
CA THR A 358 -9.40 17.70 7.43
C THR A 358 -9.41 19.08 6.80
N GLY A 359 -8.26 19.72 6.73
CA GLY A 359 -8.18 21.05 6.15
C GLY A 359 -6.77 21.54 5.89
N ARG A 360 -6.68 22.65 5.19
CA ARG A 360 -5.42 23.33 4.86
C ARG A 360 -5.59 24.83 5.00
N LEU A 361 -4.58 25.47 5.57
CA LEU A 361 -4.42 26.91 5.56
C LEU A 361 -2.98 27.21 5.12
N ALA A 362 -2.81 27.99 4.06
CA ALA A 362 -1.47 28.40 3.63
C ALA A 362 -1.46 29.90 3.30
N TYR A 363 -0.32 30.52 3.56
CA TYR A 363 -0.02 31.86 3.11
C TYR A 363 1.22 31.79 2.21
N GLU A 364 1.09 32.37 1.02
CA GLU A 364 2.12 32.39 -0.01
C GLU A 364 2.46 33.84 -0.35
N TYR A 365 3.76 34.14 -0.44
CA TYR A 365 4.28 35.45 -0.75
C TYR A 365 5.32 35.38 -1.86
N ASP A 366 5.04 36.01 -2.99
CA ASP A 366 5.99 36.17 -4.09
C ASP A 366 6.90 37.36 -3.75
N VAL A 367 8.15 37.06 -3.37
CA VAL A 367 9.19 38.07 -3.07
C VAL A 367 9.55 38.86 -4.33
N ASP A 368 9.61 38.14 -5.44
CA ASP A 368 9.79 38.66 -6.80
C ASP A 368 9.21 37.64 -7.81
N GLU A 369 9.36 37.90 -9.11
CA GLU A 369 8.82 37.05 -10.21
C GLU A 369 9.37 35.61 -10.19
N ASN A 370 10.48 35.34 -9.51
CA ASN A 370 11.19 34.05 -9.51
C ASN A 370 11.24 33.39 -8.13
N THR A 371 10.83 34.11 -7.07
CA THR A 371 11.01 33.66 -5.69
C THR A 371 9.72 33.74 -4.90
N MET A 372 9.26 32.60 -4.39
CA MET A 372 8.11 32.47 -3.50
C MET A 372 8.53 31.88 -2.16
N VAL A 373 8.00 32.43 -1.08
CA VAL A 373 8.05 31.83 0.26
C VAL A 373 6.63 31.49 0.73
N TYR A 374 6.50 30.45 1.53
CA TYR A 374 5.20 30.05 2.06
C TYR A 374 5.31 29.52 3.47
N ILE A 375 4.19 29.55 4.16
CA ILE A 375 3.92 28.83 5.40
C ILE A 375 2.57 28.14 5.28
N SER A 376 2.48 26.89 5.73
CA SER A 376 1.23 26.14 5.69
C SER A 376 1.02 25.32 6.96
N TYR A 377 -0.25 25.13 7.26
CA TYR A 377 -0.78 24.13 8.17
C TYR A 377 -1.72 23.21 7.38
N THR A 378 -1.57 21.91 7.53
CA THR A 378 -2.41 20.91 6.87
C THR A 378 -2.74 19.80 7.85
N LYS A 379 -4.01 19.45 7.95
CA LYS A 379 -4.49 18.29 8.68
C LYS A 379 -4.86 17.16 7.71
N GLY A 380 -4.35 15.97 7.96
CA GLY A 380 -4.66 14.76 7.20
C GLY A 380 -5.07 13.62 8.12
N PHE A 381 -5.60 12.53 7.56
CA PHE A 381 -5.95 11.34 8.32
C PHE A 381 -5.80 10.06 7.51
N LYS A 382 -5.66 8.97 8.23
CA LYS A 382 -5.81 7.60 7.75
C LYS A 382 -6.92 6.96 8.59
N PRO A 383 -8.00 6.45 7.98
CA PRO A 383 -9.15 5.98 8.74
C PRO A 383 -8.80 4.79 9.62
N GLY A 384 -9.52 4.66 10.71
CA GLY A 384 -9.54 3.49 11.55
C GLY A 384 -10.14 2.28 10.84
N GLY A 385 -10.20 1.18 11.55
CA GLY A 385 -10.74 -0.06 10.97
C GLY A 385 -10.81 -1.18 11.98
N SER A 386 -11.08 -2.39 11.49
CA SER A 386 -11.17 -3.59 12.30
C SER A 386 -10.00 -4.53 12.08
N ASN A 387 -9.57 -5.18 13.15
CA ASN A 387 -8.68 -6.32 13.10
C ASN A 387 -9.46 -7.61 12.92
N LEU A 388 -9.05 -8.41 11.97
CA LEU A 388 -9.66 -9.70 11.65
C LEU A 388 -9.00 -10.87 12.40
N THR A 389 -8.29 -10.59 13.50
CA THR A 389 -7.50 -11.56 14.23
C THR A 389 -8.14 -11.90 15.58
N PHE A 390 -8.15 -13.18 15.91
CA PHE A 390 -8.68 -13.71 17.18
C PHE A 390 -7.58 -14.30 18.05
N GLY A 391 -7.74 -14.22 19.34
CA GLY A 391 -6.89 -14.89 20.31
C GLY A 391 -7.65 -15.36 21.54
N TYR A 392 -7.00 -16.21 22.30
CA TYR A 392 -7.44 -16.56 23.64
C TYR A 392 -6.68 -15.69 24.63
N PRO A 393 -7.38 -15.02 25.57
CA PRO A 393 -6.69 -14.41 26.70
C PRO A 393 -5.86 -15.47 27.41
N MET A 394 -4.57 -15.20 27.60
CA MET A 394 -3.70 -16.07 28.38
C MET A 394 -3.56 -15.45 29.76
N ASP A 395 -4.00 -16.17 30.79
CA ASP A 395 -3.66 -15.81 32.16
C ASP A 395 -2.21 -16.18 32.51
N ALA A 396 -1.76 -15.78 33.68
CA ALA A 396 -0.40 -16.07 34.16
C ALA A 396 -0.12 -17.59 34.34
N GLU A 397 -1.13 -18.44 34.22
CA GLU A 397 -1.06 -19.89 34.39
C GLU A 397 -1.03 -20.66 33.07
N GLY A 398 -1.14 -19.95 31.93
CA GLY A 398 -1.06 -20.53 30.57
C GLY A 398 -2.43 -20.77 29.91
N PHE A 399 -2.43 -21.53 28.81
CA PHE A 399 -3.62 -21.85 28.01
C PHE A 399 -4.64 -22.66 28.83
N GLY A 400 -5.41 -22.09 29.69
CA GLY A 400 -6.18 -23.00 30.50
C GLY A 400 -7.58 -22.58 30.95
N ALA A 401 -7.87 -21.31 30.96
CA ALA A 401 -9.07 -20.85 31.64
C ALA A 401 -9.97 -19.88 30.88
N ALA A 402 -9.63 -19.51 29.67
CA ALA A 402 -10.45 -18.56 28.91
C ALA A 402 -11.72 -19.25 28.38
N PRO A 403 -12.89 -18.75 28.70
CA PRO A 403 -14.15 -19.41 28.32
C PRO A 403 -14.51 -19.26 26.85
N ALA A 404 -13.88 -18.35 26.10
CA ALA A 404 -14.12 -18.12 24.69
C ALA A 404 -12.99 -17.32 24.03
N PRO A 405 -12.71 -17.50 22.73
CA PRO A 405 -11.84 -16.61 21.99
C PRO A 405 -12.41 -15.20 22.00
N GLN A 406 -11.53 -14.20 22.05
CA GLN A 406 -11.89 -12.79 22.00
C GLN A 406 -11.21 -12.13 20.82
N LEU A 407 -11.85 -11.11 20.27
CA LEU A 407 -11.23 -10.24 19.27
C LEU A 407 -10.09 -9.44 19.93
N ILE A 408 -8.99 -9.36 19.20
CA ILE A 408 -7.80 -8.64 19.62
C ILE A 408 -7.81 -7.29 18.95
N PHE A 409 -7.74 -6.20 19.74
CA PHE A 409 -7.85 -4.87 19.18
C PHE A 409 -8.98 -4.81 18.14
N PRO A 410 -10.24 -5.13 18.50
CA PRO A 410 -11.30 -5.33 17.49
C PRO A 410 -11.42 -4.15 16.55
N ILE A 411 -11.18 -2.95 17.07
CA ILE A 411 -11.19 -1.68 16.33
C ILE A 411 -9.91 -0.94 16.67
N PHE A 412 -9.31 -0.32 15.68
CA PHE A 412 -8.24 0.65 15.82
C PHE A 412 -8.69 2.02 15.31
N GLU A 413 -8.25 3.07 16.01
CA GLU A 413 -8.66 4.46 15.79
C GLU A 413 -8.07 5.02 14.49
N SER A 414 -8.69 6.10 13.99
CA SER A 414 -8.10 6.92 12.92
C SER A 414 -6.76 7.50 13.35
N GLU A 415 -5.77 7.40 12.46
CA GLU A 415 -4.49 8.09 12.60
C GLU A 415 -4.65 9.51 12.07
N MET A 416 -4.32 10.50 12.86
CA MET A 416 -4.38 11.91 12.51
C MET A 416 -2.99 12.51 12.38
N ILE A 417 -2.84 13.49 11.51
CA ILE A 417 -1.60 14.24 11.34
C ILE A 417 -1.88 15.74 11.26
N ASP A 418 -1.19 16.49 12.09
CA ASP A 418 -1.11 17.95 12.04
C ASP A 418 0.27 18.36 11.52
N ALA A 419 0.31 18.95 10.32
CA ALA A 419 1.54 19.25 9.61
C ALA A 419 1.75 20.76 9.46
N TYR A 420 2.88 21.23 9.92
CA TYR A 420 3.35 22.61 9.77
C TYR A 420 4.56 22.63 8.84
N GLU A 421 4.54 23.51 7.85
CA GLU A 421 5.63 23.61 6.88
C GLU A 421 5.93 25.08 6.56
N VAL A 422 7.20 25.41 6.39
CA VAL A 422 7.68 26.67 5.83
C VAL A 422 8.63 26.35 4.69
N GLY A 423 8.49 27.04 3.56
CA GLY A 423 9.34 26.77 2.41
C GLY A 423 9.65 27.97 1.55
N LEU A 424 10.65 27.74 0.71
CA LEU A 424 11.14 28.67 -0.32
C LEU A 424 11.24 27.92 -1.65
N LYS A 425 10.70 28.53 -2.70
CA LYS A 425 10.89 28.09 -4.10
C LYS A 425 11.47 29.24 -4.89
N THR A 426 12.60 28.99 -5.58
CA THR A 426 13.24 30.06 -6.35
C THR A 426 13.89 29.54 -7.61
N ASP A 427 13.70 30.30 -8.71
CA ASP A 427 14.44 30.16 -9.95
C ASP A 427 15.50 31.28 -10.00
N PHE A 428 16.75 30.96 -10.29
CA PHE A 428 17.85 31.93 -10.33
C PHE A 428 18.83 31.65 -11.49
N MET A 429 19.82 32.52 -11.68
CA MET A 429 20.73 32.45 -12.83
C MET A 429 20.00 32.45 -14.19
N ASP A 430 19.07 33.38 -14.38
CA ASP A 430 18.23 33.48 -15.58
C ASP A 430 17.41 32.21 -15.87
N GLY A 431 16.85 31.58 -14.81
CA GLY A 431 16.02 30.37 -14.91
C GLY A 431 16.80 29.07 -15.15
N ARG A 432 18.15 29.12 -15.13
CA ARG A 432 18.98 27.92 -15.31
C ARG A 432 19.08 27.07 -14.05
N MET A 433 18.76 27.62 -12.90
CA MET A 433 18.81 26.94 -11.61
C MET A 433 17.48 27.07 -10.90
N ARG A 434 17.01 25.99 -10.29
CA ARG A 434 15.84 25.95 -9.39
C ARG A 434 16.25 25.39 -8.05
N ALA A 435 15.87 26.06 -6.96
CA ALA A 435 16.01 25.55 -5.63
C ALA A 435 14.65 25.54 -4.91
N ASN A 436 14.31 24.42 -4.30
CA ASN A 436 13.20 24.27 -3.38
C ASN A 436 13.77 23.84 -2.03
N VAL A 437 13.39 24.54 -0.97
CA VAL A 437 13.81 24.24 0.41
C VAL A 437 12.59 24.26 1.27
N SER A 438 12.40 23.26 2.11
CA SER A 438 11.34 23.24 3.12
C SER A 438 11.83 22.73 4.46
N ALA A 439 11.21 23.22 5.52
CA ALA A 439 11.33 22.72 6.89
C ALA A 439 9.91 22.40 7.40
N PHE A 440 9.76 21.26 8.04
CA PHE A 440 8.46 20.79 8.51
C PHE A 440 8.53 20.18 9.90
N SER A 441 7.36 20.18 10.57
CA SER A 441 7.09 19.46 11.81
C SER A 441 5.70 18.85 11.71
N TYR A 442 5.61 17.55 11.91
CA TYR A 442 4.39 16.77 11.87
C TYR A 442 4.13 16.13 13.22
N ASP A 443 2.96 16.37 13.77
CA ASP A 443 2.48 15.76 15.00
C ASP A 443 1.45 14.68 14.62
N TYR A 444 1.71 13.42 14.99
CA TYR A 444 0.82 12.29 14.78
C TYR A 444 0.08 11.95 16.06
N GLU A 445 -1.23 11.80 15.94
CA GLU A 445 -2.08 11.20 16.96
C GLU A 445 -2.56 9.83 16.47
N ASN A 446 -2.55 8.83 17.35
CA ASN A 446 -3.01 7.47 17.07
C ASN A 446 -2.30 6.82 15.88
N LEU A 447 -0.99 6.96 15.75
CA LEU A 447 -0.20 6.35 14.68
C LEU A 447 -0.48 4.83 14.60
N GLN A 448 -0.98 4.37 13.47
CA GLN A 448 -1.31 2.96 13.24
C GLN A 448 -0.04 2.15 12.96
N PHE A 449 0.18 1.11 13.72
CA PHE A 449 1.31 0.21 13.49
C PHE A 449 0.92 -1.25 13.78
N GLN A 450 1.65 -2.18 13.19
CA GLN A 450 1.44 -3.59 13.44
C GLN A 450 2.08 -3.98 14.78
N SER A 451 1.27 -4.47 15.69
CA SER A 451 1.67 -4.85 17.04
C SER A 451 1.23 -6.27 17.35
N THR A 452 1.82 -6.86 18.37
CA THR A 452 1.33 -8.09 18.99
C THR A 452 0.85 -7.77 20.41
N ASP A 453 -0.37 -8.17 20.72
CA ASP A 453 -0.89 -8.05 22.08
C ASP A 453 -0.08 -8.94 23.01
N PRO A 454 0.54 -8.37 24.06
CA PRO A 454 1.38 -9.13 24.97
C PRO A 454 0.62 -10.09 25.87
N ASP A 455 -0.70 -9.93 26.04
CA ASP A 455 -1.51 -10.77 26.92
C ASP A 455 -2.05 -12.01 26.20
N ILE A 456 -2.36 -11.88 24.92
CA ILE A 456 -2.96 -12.96 24.12
C ILE A 456 -2.08 -13.44 22.97
N TYR A 457 -0.93 -12.81 22.76
CA TYR A 457 0.11 -13.22 21.81
C TYR A 457 -0.41 -13.35 20.35
N ARG A 458 -1.16 -12.35 19.89
CA ARG A 458 -1.67 -12.28 18.53
C ARG A 458 -1.43 -10.90 17.95
N GLY A 459 -1.15 -10.87 16.66
CA GLY A 459 -0.87 -9.64 15.91
C GLY A 459 -2.14 -8.94 15.43
N GLY A 460 -2.05 -7.64 15.33
CA GLY A 460 -3.06 -6.76 14.75
C GLY A 460 -2.53 -5.35 14.61
N VAL A 461 -3.35 -4.44 14.11
CA VAL A 461 -3.05 -3.01 14.09
C VAL A 461 -3.45 -2.41 15.44
N ALA A 462 -2.55 -1.65 16.02
CA ALA A 462 -2.77 -0.86 17.24
C ALA A 462 -2.38 0.59 17.00
N ASN A 463 -2.74 1.48 17.90
CA ASN A 463 -2.44 2.90 17.81
C ASN A 463 -1.37 3.31 18.82
N ILE A 464 -0.29 3.93 18.36
CA ILE A 464 0.63 4.68 19.23
C ILE A 464 0.01 6.05 19.46
N PRO A 465 -0.24 6.48 20.72
CA PRO A 465 -1.03 7.69 20.98
C PRO A 465 -0.42 8.96 20.39
N GLU A 466 0.90 9.16 20.52
CA GLU A 466 1.57 10.36 20.03
C GLU A 466 2.96 10.03 19.48
N SER A 467 3.27 10.59 18.30
CA SER A 467 4.61 10.57 17.72
C SER A 467 4.85 11.85 16.92
N GLU A 468 6.12 12.18 16.70
CA GLU A 468 6.56 13.41 16.07
C GLU A 468 7.55 13.11 14.94
N MET A 469 7.50 13.93 13.88
CA MET A 469 8.41 13.90 12.75
C MET A 469 8.82 15.31 12.39
N LYS A 470 10.13 15.60 12.34
CA LYS A 470 10.69 16.89 11.92
C LYS A 470 11.68 16.68 10.80
N GLY A 471 11.75 17.63 9.88
CA GLY A 471 12.71 17.48 8.79
C GLY A 471 13.00 18.75 8.01
N LEU A 472 14.03 18.58 7.16
CA LEU A 472 14.48 19.57 6.19
C LEU A 472 14.60 18.88 4.83
N GLU A 473 14.09 19.51 3.78
CA GLU A 473 14.26 19.06 2.42
C GLU A 473 14.91 20.12 1.54
N LEU A 474 15.82 19.70 0.70
CA LEU A 474 16.49 20.51 -0.32
C LEU A 474 16.37 19.80 -1.66
N GLU A 475 15.86 20.50 -2.66
CA GLU A 475 15.95 20.12 -4.06
C GLU A 475 16.65 21.23 -4.84
N LEU A 476 17.71 20.88 -5.56
CA LEU A 476 18.46 21.80 -6.40
C LEU A 476 18.67 21.18 -7.78
N ILE A 477 18.08 21.77 -8.81
CA ILE A 477 18.17 21.31 -10.20
C ILE A 477 18.77 22.42 -11.04
N GLY A 478 19.68 22.09 -11.94
CA GLY A 478 20.28 23.15 -12.73
C GLY A 478 21.05 22.74 -13.97
N LEU A 479 21.17 23.73 -14.86
CA LEU A 479 22.03 23.71 -16.04
C LEU A 479 23.33 24.44 -15.74
N VAL A 480 24.43 23.69 -15.56
CA VAL A 480 25.77 24.26 -15.37
C VAL A 480 26.26 24.87 -16.68
N SER A 481 25.95 24.20 -17.81
CA SER A 481 26.23 24.66 -19.18
C SER A 481 25.16 24.11 -20.12
N GLU A 482 25.24 24.46 -21.41
CA GLU A 482 24.36 23.89 -22.45
C GLU A 482 24.46 22.35 -22.54
N SER A 483 25.57 21.79 -22.09
CA SER A 483 25.86 20.35 -22.16
C SER A 483 25.86 19.64 -20.81
N LEU A 484 25.71 20.33 -19.69
CA LEU A 484 25.84 19.73 -18.36
C LEU A 484 24.71 20.18 -17.46
N SER A 485 23.91 19.24 -17.00
CA SER A 485 22.89 19.42 -15.97
C SER A 485 23.18 18.59 -14.74
N PHE A 486 22.61 18.98 -13.62
CA PHE A 486 22.63 18.20 -12.39
C PHE A 486 21.32 18.34 -11.63
N ASP A 487 21.01 17.33 -10.83
CA ASP A 487 20.00 17.37 -9.79
C ASP A 487 20.58 16.88 -8.46
N LEU A 488 20.22 17.58 -7.39
CA LEU A 488 20.57 17.23 -6.01
C LEU A 488 19.31 17.26 -5.18
N ARG A 489 19.02 16.17 -4.50
CA ARG A 489 17.93 16.07 -3.53
C ARG A 489 18.50 15.55 -2.22
N VAL A 490 18.22 16.26 -1.14
CA VAL A 490 18.65 15.89 0.22
C VAL A 490 17.48 16.03 1.15
N ALA A 491 17.22 15.01 1.96
CA ALA A 491 16.25 15.07 3.05
C ALA A 491 16.92 14.63 4.36
N TYR A 492 16.73 15.43 5.39
CA TYR A 492 17.05 15.11 6.78
C TYR A 492 15.75 14.93 7.55
N LEU A 493 15.66 13.87 8.32
CA LEU A 493 14.46 13.46 9.05
C LEU A 493 14.82 13.05 10.46
N ASP A 494 14.11 13.58 11.43
CA ASP A 494 14.16 13.22 12.85
C ASP A 494 12.77 12.77 13.29
N THR A 495 12.65 11.57 13.85
CA THR A 495 11.37 10.97 14.22
C THR A 495 11.44 10.39 15.62
N GLU A 496 10.36 10.54 16.40
CA GLU A 496 10.29 10.04 17.76
C GLU A 496 8.87 9.64 18.15
N ILE A 497 8.73 8.52 18.85
CA ILE A 497 7.51 8.16 19.59
C ILE A 497 7.54 8.92 20.90
N THR A 498 6.67 9.91 21.05
CA THR A 498 6.68 10.84 22.20
C THR A 498 5.88 10.36 23.39
N SER A 499 4.87 9.50 23.16
CA SER A 499 4.05 8.91 24.22
C SER A 499 4.61 7.59 24.74
N SER A 500 4.29 7.26 25.99
CA SER A 500 4.59 5.94 26.56
C SER A 500 3.61 4.91 26.00
N TYR A 501 4.15 3.90 25.34
CA TYR A 501 3.40 2.76 24.81
C TYR A 501 4.21 1.47 25.00
N GLU A 502 3.61 0.46 25.65
CA GLU A 502 4.24 -0.83 25.85
C GLU A 502 3.80 -1.81 24.75
N ALA A 503 4.74 -2.37 24.04
CA ALA A 503 4.51 -3.38 23.02
C ALA A 503 5.41 -4.59 23.20
N LEU A 504 5.03 -5.72 22.61
CA LEU A 504 5.82 -6.94 22.61
C LEU A 504 6.68 -7.00 21.34
N ASP A 505 7.99 -7.12 21.48
CA ASP A 505 8.86 -7.42 20.33
C ASP A 505 8.63 -8.86 19.86
N ASN A 506 7.89 -9.00 18.77
CA ASN A 506 7.52 -10.30 18.19
C ASN A 506 8.74 -11.15 17.83
N LEU A 507 9.83 -10.55 17.37
CA LEU A 507 11.01 -11.28 16.92
C LEU A 507 11.72 -11.94 18.11
N GLN A 508 11.81 -11.24 19.23
CA GLN A 508 12.38 -11.82 20.44
C GLN A 508 11.41 -12.82 21.08
N ALA A 509 10.12 -12.53 21.01
CA ALA A 509 9.09 -13.38 21.59
C ALA A 509 9.01 -14.76 20.90
N GLU A 510 9.12 -14.85 19.58
CA GLU A 510 9.17 -16.12 18.84
C GLU A 510 10.34 -17.00 19.30
N LEU A 511 11.51 -16.40 19.56
CA LEU A 511 12.70 -17.13 20.02
C LEU A 511 12.52 -17.75 21.40
N TYR A 512 11.57 -17.26 22.22
CA TYR A 512 11.37 -17.66 23.59
C TYR A 512 10.02 -18.32 23.87
N PHE A 513 9.12 -18.41 22.91
CA PHE A 513 7.77 -18.95 23.08
C PHE A 513 7.75 -20.38 23.64
N PHE A 514 8.80 -21.16 23.38
CA PHE A 514 8.97 -22.53 23.85
C PHE A 514 9.93 -22.69 25.03
N GLY A 515 10.41 -21.57 25.62
CA GLY A 515 11.28 -21.59 26.79
C GLY A 515 10.53 -21.69 28.12
N GLU A 516 11.19 -22.18 29.17
CA GLU A 516 10.64 -22.26 30.52
C GLU A 516 10.45 -20.85 31.11
N GLU A 517 9.25 -20.58 31.70
CA GLU A 517 8.82 -19.44 32.48
C GLU A 517 8.28 -18.21 31.73
N PRO A 518 7.51 -17.33 32.40
CA PRO A 518 6.71 -16.28 31.79
C PRO A 518 7.56 -15.14 31.22
N ILE A 519 8.31 -15.44 30.19
CA ILE A 519 9.20 -14.53 29.46
C ILE A 519 8.39 -13.40 28.80
N ARG A 520 7.11 -13.63 28.54
CA ARG A 520 6.16 -12.67 27.94
C ARG A 520 6.21 -11.27 28.54
N TYR A 521 6.25 -11.18 29.87
CA TYR A 521 6.28 -9.88 30.55
C TYR A 521 7.64 -9.22 30.53
N SER A 522 8.71 -9.97 30.32
CA SER A 522 10.09 -9.44 30.23
C SER A 522 10.46 -8.95 28.83
N LEU A 523 9.65 -9.24 27.82
CA LEU A 523 9.85 -8.83 26.44
C LEU A 523 9.00 -7.62 26.02
N ARG A 524 8.25 -7.05 26.96
CA ARG A 524 7.57 -5.77 26.73
C ARG A 524 8.58 -4.65 26.77
N GLU A 525 8.54 -3.85 25.75
CA GLU A 525 9.36 -2.66 25.63
C GLU A 525 8.48 -1.41 25.59
N ASN A 526 8.90 -0.37 26.31
CA ASN A 526 8.28 0.93 26.18
C ASN A 526 8.89 1.61 24.96
N LEU A 527 8.08 1.90 23.95
CA LEU A 527 8.51 2.47 22.69
C LEU A 527 8.81 3.97 22.77
N GLN A 528 8.56 4.65 23.89
CA GLN A 528 8.81 6.08 24.04
C GLN A 528 10.31 6.41 23.84
N GLY A 529 10.60 7.34 22.95
CA GLY A 529 11.94 7.75 22.57
C GLY A 529 12.52 6.96 21.38
N ASN A 530 11.81 5.95 20.88
CA ASN A 530 12.24 5.20 19.71
C ASN A 530 11.89 5.97 18.42
N GLU A 531 12.71 5.74 17.38
CA GLU A 531 12.45 6.23 16.03
C GLU A 531 11.28 5.51 15.37
N LEU A 532 10.63 6.17 14.41
CA LEU A 532 9.63 5.52 13.57
C LEU A 532 10.30 4.54 12.60
N ALA A 533 9.59 3.44 12.31
CA ALA A 533 10.09 2.43 11.38
C ALA A 533 10.30 3.00 9.97
N LYS A 534 11.32 2.50 9.27
CA LYS A 534 11.64 2.82 7.87
C LYS A 534 11.89 4.32 7.60
N SER A 535 12.34 5.05 8.61
CA SER A 535 12.58 6.50 8.59
C SER A 535 14.07 6.82 8.67
N PRO A 536 14.83 6.72 7.56
CA PRO A 536 16.26 7.03 7.57
C PRO A 536 16.50 8.51 7.87
N GLU A 537 17.42 8.80 8.80
CA GLU A 537 17.74 10.17 9.21
C GLU A 537 18.24 11.05 8.04
N LEU A 538 18.99 10.47 7.11
CA LEU A 538 19.54 11.19 5.96
C LEU A 538 19.35 10.40 4.67
N THR A 539 18.74 11.05 3.67
CA THR A 539 18.74 10.56 2.30
C THR A 539 19.28 11.61 1.34
N ALA A 540 20.05 11.18 0.34
CA ALA A 540 20.56 12.06 -0.69
C ALA A 540 20.57 11.37 -2.05
N ASN A 541 20.25 12.13 -3.09
CA ASN A 541 20.37 11.71 -4.48
C ASN A 541 21.09 12.81 -5.25
N ILE A 542 22.10 12.44 -6.04
CA ILE A 542 22.86 13.33 -6.91
C ILE A 542 22.85 12.74 -8.30
N GLY A 543 22.21 13.41 -9.24
CA GLY A 543 22.20 13.09 -10.66
C GLY A 543 23.04 14.07 -11.46
N ILE A 544 23.76 13.59 -12.46
CA ILE A 544 24.53 14.40 -13.41
C ILE A 544 24.23 13.86 -14.82
N GLU A 545 23.89 14.75 -15.74
CA GLU A 545 23.75 14.43 -17.13
C GLU A 545 24.66 15.32 -17.98
N TYR A 546 25.43 14.69 -18.86
CA TYR A 546 26.26 15.35 -19.84
C TYR A 546 25.84 14.95 -21.25
N THR A 547 25.60 15.95 -22.10
CA THR A 547 25.26 15.77 -23.52
C THR A 547 26.32 16.37 -24.41
N ALA A 548 26.67 15.66 -25.49
CA ALA A 548 27.64 16.13 -26.48
C ALA A 548 27.24 15.73 -27.89
N ASP A 549 27.33 16.66 -28.82
CA ASP A 549 27.24 16.36 -30.25
C ASP A 549 28.52 15.66 -30.73
N THR A 550 28.36 14.50 -31.33
CA THR A 550 29.46 13.72 -31.88
C THR A 550 29.25 13.52 -33.40
N ALA A 551 30.29 13.07 -34.09
CA ALA A 551 30.19 12.73 -35.50
C ALA A 551 29.17 11.60 -35.79
N TYR A 552 28.74 10.87 -34.80
CA TYR A 552 27.81 9.74 -34.90
C TYR A 552 26.41 10.03 -34.36
N GLY A 553 26.18 11.21 -33.78
CA GLY A 553 24.93 11.62 -33.16
C GLY A 553 25.12 12.22 -31.77
N LEU A 554 24.01 12.47 -31.08
CA LEU A 554 24.01 12.99 -29.73
C LEU A 554 24.43 11.87 -28.73
N LEU A 555 25.49 12.13 -27.96
CA LEU A 555 25.92 11.29 -26.86
C LEU A 555 25.32 11.88 -25.56
N THR A 556 24.55 11.09 -24.83
CA THR A 556 24.07 11.42 -23.49
C THR A 556 24.73 10.46 -22.48
N THR A 557 25.33 11.00 -21.44
CA THR A 557 25.92 10.24 -20.34
C THR A 557 25.29 10.69 -19.04
N THR A 558 24.74 9.74 -18.28
CA THR A 558 24.12 9.98 -16.98
C THR A 558 24.91 9.24 -15.87
N ALA A 559 25.05 9.87 -14.73
CA ALA A 559 25.59 9.27 -13.53
C ALA A 559 24.69 9.65 -12.35
N GLU A 560 24.37 8.68 -11.52
CA GLU A 560 23.52 8.87 -10.35
C GLU A 560 24.18 8.24 -9.12
N LEU A 561 24.13 8.95 -7.99
CA LEU A 561 24.55 8.47 -6.69
C LEU A 561 23.39 8.63 -5.71
N ILE A 562 22.97 7.50 -5.13
CA ILE A 562 21.92 7.44 -4.13
C ILE A 562 22.56 7.05 -2.81
N TYR A 563 22.31 7.86 -1.77
CA TYR A 563 22.66 7.55 -0.39
C TYR A 563 21.40 7.46 0.45
N ARG A 564 21.34 6.46 1.28
CA ARG A 564 20.31 6.29 2.31
C ARG A 564 21.00 5.85 3.60
N GLY A 565 20.76 6.61 4.68
CA GLY A 565 21.23 6.30 6.01
C GLY A 565 20.61 5.02 6.59
N ASP A 566 21.14 4.60 7.70
CA ASP A 566 20.56 3.48 8.47
C ASP A 566 19.15 3.85 8.94
N PHE A 567 18.31 2.84 9.12
CA PHE A 567 16.96 3.01 9.64
C PHE A 567 16.49 1.73 10.31
N GLN A 568 15.59 1.88 11.28
CA GLN A 568 14.95 0.74 11.92
C GLN A 568 13.87 0.13 11.02
N GLN A 569 13.83 -1.19 10.92
CA GLN A 569 12.77 -1.89 10.19
C GLN A 569 11.45 -1.90 10.96
N ARG A 570 11.52 -1.75 12.29
CA ARG A 570 10.42 -1.77 13.23
C ARG A 570 10.62 -0.68 14.29
N VAL A 571 9.59 -0.38 15.03
CA VAL A 571 9.59 0.62 16.12
C VAL A 571 10.29 0.15 17.42
N PHE A 572 10.88 -1.06 17.41
CA PHE A 572 11.58 -1.68 18.55
C PHE A 572 13.08 -1.44 18.49
#